data_a3239e01bfc99c772ded46ee70c51ac9
#
_entry.id   a3239e01bfc99c772ded46ee70c51ac9
#
_cell.length_a   1.000
_cell.length_b   1.000
_cell.length_c   1.000
_cell.angle_alpha   90.00
_cell.angle_beta   90.00
_cell.angle_gamma   90.00
#
_symmetry.space_group_name_H-M   'P 1'
#
loop_
_entity.id
_entity.type
_entity.pdbx_description
1 polymer ?
#
loop_
_entity_poly.entity_id
_entity_poly.type
_entity_poly.pdbx_seq_one_letter_code
_entity_poly.pdbx_strand_id
1 'polypeptide(L)'
;VNLLAAKRLLQMLGALEGERLSAQGQKMAALGNDPRLAAMLVSAKNDDEAATAAKIAAILEEPPRMGNSDLGVAFSRNQPAWQQRSQQLLKRLNVRGGEADSSLIAPLLAGAFADRIARRRGQDGRYQLANGMGAMLDANDALSRHEWLIAPLLLQGSASPDARILLALLVDIDELVQRCPQLVQQSDTVEWDDAQGTLKAWRRLQIGQLTVKVQPLAKPSEDELHQAMLNGI
;
A
#
# COMPACT_ATOMS: atom_id res chain seq x y z
N VAL A 1 -9.32 10.54 -18.33
CA VAL A 1 -8.11 10.17 -17.56
C VAL A 1 -7.47 11.45 -17.07
N ASN A 2 -7.31 11.62 -15.77
CA ASN A 2 -6.66 12.79 -15.19
C ASN A 2 -5.13 12.62 -15.35
N LEU A 3 -4.52 13.33 -16.31
CA LEU A 3 -3.10 13.27 -16.63
C LEU A 3 -2.21 13.56 -15.40
N LEU A 4 -2.63 14.49 -14.55
CA LEU A 4 -1.90 14.83 -13.32
C LEU A 4 -1.87 13.66 -12.32
N ALA A 5 -3.00 12.96 -12.16
CA ALA A 5 -3.07 11.79 -11.30
C ALA A 5 -2.23 10.64 -11.85
N ALA A 6 -2.24 10.41 -13.17
CA ALA A 6 -1.38 9.42 -13.81
C ALA A 6 0.11 9.73 -13.61
N LYS A 7 0.51 11.00 -13.77
CA LYS A 7 1.90 11.43 -13.56
C LYS A 7 2.34 11.22 -12.10
N ARG A 8 1.51 11.61 -11.14
CA ARG A 8 1.78 11.38 -9.71
C ARG A 8 1.94 9.89 -9.37
N LEU A 9 1.08 9.04 -9.95
CA LEU A 9 1.19 7.59 -9.79
C LEU A 9 2.53 7.09 -10.32
N LEU A 10 2.94 7.47 -11.53
CA LEU A 10 4.20 7.04 -12.12
C LEU A 10 5.41 7.55 -11.33
N GLN A 11 5.35 8.75 -10.77
CA GLN A 11 6.37 9.26 -9.85
C GLN A 11 6.43 8.45 -8.55
N MET A 12 5.28 8.15 -7.95
CA MET A 12 5.19 7.31 -6.74
C MET A 12 5.78 5.91 -6.99
N LEU A 13 5.57 5.34 -8.16
CA LEU A 13 6.11 4.04 -8.57
C LEU A 13 7.59 4.09 -8.98
N GLY A 14 8.24 5.25 -8.93
CA GLY A 14 9.62 5.42 -9.36
C GLY A 14 9.83 5.31 -10.87
N ALA A 15 8.77 5.33 -11.68
CA ALA A 15 8.85 5.29 -13.13
C ALA A 15 9.30 6.63 -13.74
N LEU A 16 9.05 7.74 -13.04
CA LEU A 16 9.43 9.08 -13.47
C LEU A 16 10.28 9.77 -12.41
N GLU A 17 11.34 10.41 -12.87
CA GLU A 17 12.14 11.41 -12.13
C GLU A 17 11.85 12.78 -12.74
N GLY A 18 11.02 13.58 -12.05
CA GLY A 18 10.46 14.80 -12.63
C GLY A 18 9.53 14.50 -13.80
N GLU A 19 9.95 14.85 -15.01
CA GLU A 19 9.22 14.61 -16.27
C GLU A 19 9.87 13.53 -17.15
N ARG A 20 10.99 12.99 -16.73
CA ARG A 20 11.77 12.02 -17.52
C ARG A 20 11.53 10.59 -17.00
N LEU A 21 11.58 9.66 -17.93
CA LEU A 21 11.51 8.24 -17.62
C LEU A 21 12.78 7.82 -16.88
N SER A 22 12.63 7.24 -15.68
CA SER A 22 13.76 6.69 -14.92
C SER A 22 14.27 5.38 -15.51
N ALA A 23 15.41 4.88 -15.03
CA ALA A 23 15.91 3.56 -15.41
C ALA A 23 14.90 2.44 -15.01
N GLN A 24 14.23 2.59 -13.86
CA GLN A 24 13.13 1.70 -13.44
C GLN A 24 11.93 1.82 -14.38
N GLY A 25 11.55 3.03 -14.76
CA GLY A 25 10.45 3.27 -15.70
C GLY A 25 10.69 2.65 -17.07
N GLN A 26 11.93 2.65 -17.57
CA GLN A 26 12.29 1.97 -18.81
C GLN A 26 12.06 0.44 -18.72
N LYS A 27 12.47 -0.18 -17.60
CA LYS A 27 12.23 -1.60 -17.36
C LYS A 27 10.73 -1.90 -17.23
N MET A 28 9.98 -1.04 -16.54
CA MET A 28 8.53 -1.18 -16.42
C MET A 28 7.83 -1.10 -17.79
N ALA A 29 8.20 -0.14 -18.62
CA ALA A 29 7.65 0.04 -19.97
C ALA A 29 7.90 -1.20 -20.86
N ALA A 30 9.06 -1.83 -20.73
CA ALA A 30 9.40 -3.05 -21.48
C ALA A 30 8.52 -4.26 -21.10
N LEU A 31 7.96 -4.29 -19.91
CA LEU A 31 7.05 -5.37 -19.49
C LEU A 31 5.65 -5.24 -20.10
N GLY A 32 5.21 -4.02 -20.46
CA GLY A 32 3.91 -3.77 -21.09
C GLY A 32 2.69 -4.12 -20.23
N ASN A 33 2.84 -4.17 -18.91
CA ASN A 33 1.80 -4.45 -17.94
C ASN A 33 1.21 -3.16 -17.38
N ASP A 34 0.16 -3.31 -16.54
CA ASP A 34 -0.27 -2.22 -15.65
C ASP A 34 0.94 -1.65 -14.89
N PRO A 35 1.10 -0.32 -14.80
CA PRO A 35 2.27 0.30 -14.19
C PRO A 35 2.57 -0.17 -12.77
N ARG A 36 1.54 -0.46 -11.97
CA ARG A 36 1.73 -0.96 -10.60
C ARG A 36 2.27 -2.38 -10.59
N LEU A 37 1.75 -3.24 -11.44
CA LEU A 37 2.24 -4.61 -11.59
C LEU A 37 3.66 -4.62 -12.14
N ALA A 38 3.94 -3.77 -13.12
CA ALA A 38 5.28 -3.62 -13.67
C ALA A 38 6.28 -3.12 -12.61
N ALA A 39 5.89 -2.12 -11.78
CA ALA A 39 6.71 -1.63 -10.70
C ALA A 39 7.01 -2.72 -9.66
N MET A 40 5.99 -3.48 -9.25
CA MET A 40 6.15 -4.60 -8.32
C MET A 40 7.12 -5.67 -8.85
N LEU A 41 6.97 -6.05 -10.13
CA LEU A 41 7.82 -7.04 -10.79
C LEU A 41 9.28 -6.58 -10.90
N VAL A 42 9.50 -5.31 -11.29
CA VAL A 42 10.84 -4.74 -11.46
C VAL A 42 11.53 -4.48 -10.12
N SER A 43 10.77 -4.29 -9.03
CA SER A 43 11.32 -4.05 -7.69
C SER A 43 11.84 -5.30 -6.98
N ALA A 44 11.57 -6.50 -7.51
CA ALA A 44 12.02 -7.76 -6.93
C ALA A 44 13.55 -7.82 -6.88
N LYS A 45 14.10 -8.15 -5.71
CA LYS A 45 15.53 -8.12 -5.43
C LYS A 45 16.21 -9.50 -5.60
N ASN A 46 15.39 -10.55 -5.62
CA ASN A 46 15.84 -11.94 -5.76
C ASN A 46 14.77 -12.76 -6.49
N ASP A 47 15.09 -14.02 -6.79
CA ASP A 47 14.24 -14.92 -7.56
C ASP A 47 12.92 -15.25 -6.84
N ASP A 48 12.91 -15.36 -5.51
CA ASP A 48 11.69 -15.64 -4.72
C ASP A 48 10.75 -14.45 -4.69
N GLU A 49 11.28 -13.24 -4.54
CA GLU A 49 10.49 -12.01 -4.69
C GLU A 49 9.91 -11.90 -6.11
N ALA A 50 10.69 -12.22 -7.14
CA ALA A 50 10.23 -12.21 -8.53
C ALA A 50 9.13 -13.25 -8.77
N ALA A 51 9.30 -14.47 -8.25
CA ALA A 51 8.30 -15.53 -8.35
C ALA A 51 7.00 -15.14 -7.62
N THR A 52 7.12 -14.55 -6.43
CA THR A 52 5.98 -14.06 -5.66
C THR A 52 5.27 -12.92 -6.39
N ALA A 53 6.01 -11.92 -6.86
CA ALA A 53 5.46 -10.79 -7.62
C ALA A 53 4.76 -11.26 -8.91
N ALA A 54 5.34 -12.21 -9.63
CA ALA A 54 4.75 -12.78 -10.85
C ALA A 54 3.43 -13.51 -10.56
N LYS A 55 3.34 -14.25 -9.45
CA LYS A 55 2.11 -14.92 -9.04
C LYS A 55 1.02 -13.92 -8.61
N ILE A 56 1.39 -12.89 -7.85
CA ILE A 56 0.47 -11.80 -7.50
C ILE A 56 -0.05 -11.11 -8.75
N ALA A 57 0.84 -10.74 -9.67
CA ALA A 57 0.46 -10.07 -10.92
C ALA A 57 -0.51 -10.93 -11.75
N ALA A 58 -0.25 -12.22 -11.87
CA ALA A 58 -1.15 -13.14 -12.57
C ALA A 58 -2.56 -13.20 -11.94
N ILE A 59 -2.64 -13.20 -10.60
CA ILE A 59 -3.92 -13.18 -9.88
C ILE A 59 -4.66 -11.86 -10.09
N LEU A 60 -3.94 -10.72 -10.06
CA LEU A 60 -4.55 -9.40 -10.22
C LEU A 60 -4.98 -9.10 -11.66
N GLU A 61 -4.31 -9.66 -12.67
CA GLU A 61 -4.71 -9.57 -14.07
C GLU A 61 -5.98 -10.41 -14.37
N GLU A 62 -6.11 -11.56 -13.73
CA GLU A 62 -7.27 -12.43 -13.86
C GLU A 62 -7.78 -12.86 -12.46
N PRO A 63 -8.51 -11.95 -11.76
CA PRO A 63 -8.94 -12.19 -10.39
C PRO A 63 -9.94 -13.35 -10.31
N PRO A 64 -9.99 -14.06 -9.16
CA PRO A 64 -10.92 -15.16 -8.97
C PRO A 64 -12.36 -14.68 -9.11
N ARG A 65 -13.16 -15.44 -9.83
CA ARG A 65 -14.60 -15.17 -10.01
C ARG A 65 -15.35 -15.51 -8.74
N MET A 66 -15.84 -14.47 -8.03
CA MET A 66 -16.79 -14.56 -6.91
C MET A 66 -16.35 -15.21 -5.58
N GLY A 67 -16.80 -14.62 -4.50
CA GLY A 67 -16.97 -15.24 -3.18
C GLY A 67 -15.82 -15.11 -2.19
N ASN A 68 -14.66 -14.60 -2.58
CA ASN A 68 -13.56 -14.36 -1.65
C ASN A 68 -12.68 -13.21 -2.12
N SER A 69 -12.66 -12.16 -1.35
CA SER A 69 -11.81 -10.98 -1.58
C SER A 69 -10.39 -11.14 -1.00
N ASP A 70 -10.09 -12.28 -0.38
CA ASP A 70 -8.79 -12.53 0.25
C ASP A 70 -7.74 -12.99 -0.78
N LEU A 71 -6.78 -12.12 -1.04
CA LEU A 71 -5.64 -12.41 -1.91
C LEU A 71 -4.75 -13.52 -1.36
N GLY A 72 -4.61 -13.64 -0.04
CA GLY A 72 -3.83 -14.72 0.57
C GLY A 72 -4.43 -16.10 0.26
N VAL A 73 -5.76 -16.21 0.32
CA VAL A 73 -6.47 -17.42 -0.08
C VAL A 73 -6.33 -17.68 -1.59
N ALA A 74 -6.43 -16.66 -2.43
CA ALA A 74 -6.21 -16.81 -3.86
C ALA A 74 -4.77 -17.25 -4.16
N PHE A 75 -3.80 -16.68 -3.47
CA PHE A 75 -2.39 -17.00 -3.62
C PHE A 75 -2.05 -18.45 -3.24
N SER A 76 -2.74 -19.04 -2.25
CA SER A 76 -2.55 -20.44 -1.86
C SER A 76 -3.05 -21.45 -2.91
N ARG A 77 -3.87 -21.00 -3.86
CA ARG A 77 -4.44 -21.85 -4.91
C ARG A 77 -3.48 -22.03 -6.07
N ASN A 78 -3.49 -23.24 -6.64
CA ASN A 78 -2.72 -23.56 -7.84
C ASN A 78 -3.64 -23.60 -9.07
N GLN A 79 -3.96 -22.43 -9.63
CA GLN A 79 -4.72 -22.36 -10.88
C GLN A 79 -3.75 -22.40 -12.08
N PRO A 80 -3.99 -23.28 -13.06
CA PRO A 80 -3.10 -23.42 -14.22
C PRO A 80 -2.89 -22.12 -15.01
N ALA A 81 -3.94 -21.31 -15.16
CA ALA A 81 -3.87 -20.02 -15.85
C ALA A 81 -2.89 -19.05 -15.14
N TRP A 82 -2.95 -18.95 -13.80
CA TRP A 82 -2.03 -18.12 -13.04
C TRP A 82 -0.59 -18.64 -13.07
N GLN A 83 -0.42 -19.96 -13.03
CA GLN A 83 0.92 -20.56 -13.14
C GLN A 83 1.54 -20.27 -14.52
N GLN A 84 0.78 -20.44 -15.59
CA GLN A 84 1.23 -20.16 -16.95
C GLN A 84 1.59 -18.67 -17.10
N ARG A 85 0.74 -17.78 -16.59
CA ARG A 85 0.98 -16.34 -16.66
C ARG A 85 2.20 -15.91 -15.84
N SER A 86 2.37 -16.45 -14.63
CA SER A 86 3.56 -16.21 -13.81
C SER A 86 4.84 -16.63 -14.54
N GLN A 87 4.86 -17.79 -15.18
CA GLN A 87 6.01 -18.25 -15.95
C GLN A 87 6.34 -17.34 -17.14
N GLN A 88 5.32 -16.80 -17.81
CA GLN A 88 5.52 -15.83 -18.90
C GLN A 88 6.16 -14.52 -18.37
N LEU A 89 5.71 -14.03 -17.19
CA LEU A 89 6.27 -12.84 -16.56
C LEU A 89 7.72 -13.08 -16.13
N LEU A 90 8.02 -14.20 -15.50
CA LEU A 90 9.39 -14.59 -15.10
C LEU A 90 10.34 -14.68 -16.30
N LYS A 91 9.88 -15.24 -17.43
CA LYS A 91 10.67 -15.26 -18.68
C LYS A 91 11.00 -13.84 -19.16
N ARG A 92 10.05 -12.91 -19.10
CA ARG A 92 10.30 -11.50 -19.47
C ARG A 92 11.29 -10.79 -18.55
N LEU A 93 11.33 -11.20 -17.28
CA LEU A 93 12.29 -10.70 -16.29
C LEU A 93 13.65 -11.40 -16.37
N ASN A 94 13.82 -12.42 -17.24
CA ASN A 94 14.99 -13.29 -17.30
C ASN A 94 15.28 -14.04 -15.97
N VAL A 95 14.25 -14.29 -15.16
CA VAL A 95 14.33 -15.06 -13.93
C VAL A 95 14.03 -16.53 -14.23
N ARG A 96 14.91 -17.44 -13.75
CA ARG A 96 14.81 -18.88 -14.04
C ARG A 96 14.52 -19.74 -12.82
N GLY A 97 14.54 -19.16 -11.64
CA GLY A 97 14.37 -19.86 -10.36
C GLY A 97 13.35 -19.17 -9.48
N GLY A 98 13.40 -19.50 -8.19
CA GLY A 98 12.59 -18.91 -7.13
C GLY A 98 11.29 -19.64 -6.86
N GLU A 99 10.90 -19.60 -5.60
CA GLU A 99 9.62 -20.10 -5.11
C GLU A 99 8.76 -18.95 -4.60
N ALA A 100 7.48 -18.98 -4.95
CA ALA A 100 6.54 -17.97 -4.49
C ALA A 100 6.25 -18.16 -2.99
N ASP A 101 6.54 -17.13 -2.19
CA ASP A 101 6.44 -17.15 -0.73
C ASP A 101 5.36 -16.16 -0.27
N SER A 102 4.41 -16.65 0.52
CA SER A 102 3.31 -15.85 1.07
C SER A 102 3.78 -14.74 2.01
N SER A 103 4.91 -14.91 2.69
CA SER A 103 5.50 -13.90 3.58
C SER A 103 5.99 -12.64 2.83
N LEU A 104 6.23 -12.77 1.53
CA LEU A 104 6.70 -11.67 0.67
C LEU A 104 5.55 -10.88 0.03
N ILE A 105 4.30 -11.33 0.15
CA ILE A 105 3.16 -10.67 -0.51
C ILE A 105 2.98 -9.24 0.01
N ALA A 106 2.93 -9.05 1.34
CA ALA A 106 2.66 -7.75 1.94
C ALA A 106 3.69 -6.67 1.56
N PRO A 107 5.02 -6.91 1.69
CA PRO A 107 6.02 -5.91 1.32
C PRO A 107 6.04 -5.60 -0.18
N LEU A 108 5.83 -6.60 -1.05
CA LEU A 108 5.75 -6.39 -2.51
C LEU A 108 4.54 -5.55 -2.90
N LEU A 109 3.36 -5.86 -2.33
CA LEU A 109 2.17 -5.06 -2.54
C LEU A 109 2.33 -3.64 -2.01
N ALA A 110 2.88 -3.48 -0.81
CA ALA A 110 3.07 -2.16 -0.21
C ALA A 110 3.96 -1.25 -1.07
N GLY A 111 4.96 -1.81 -1.76
CA GLY A 111 5.81 -1.05 -2.68
C GLY A 111 5.07 -0.48 -3.89
N ALA A 112 4.06 -1.19 -4.43
CA ALA A 112 3.32 -0.78 -5.62
C ALA A 112 1.94 -0.17 -5.32
N PHE A 113 1.41 -0.42 -4.13
CA PHE A 113 0.05 -0.05 -3.71
C PHE A 113 0.04 0.67 -2.36
N ALA A 114 1.09 1.43 -2.03
CA ALA A 114 1.19 2.17 -0.76
C ALA A 114 -0.03 3.07 -0.51
N ASP A 115 -0.52 3.74 -1.56
CA ASP A 115 -1.70 4.61 -1.54
C ASP A 115 -3.02 3.86 -1.32
N ARG A 116 -3.01 2.52 -1.40
CA ARG A 116 -4.15 1.61 -1.20
C ARG A 116 -4.05 0.76 0.06
N ILE A 117 -3.10 1.07 0.95
CA ILE A 117 -3.15 0.60 2.33
C ILE A 117 -4.42 1.18 2.94
N ALA A 118 -5.20 0.35 3.62
CA ALA A 118 -6.54 0.66 4.07
C ALA A 118 -6.66 0.42 5.57
N ARG A 119 -7.24 1.38 6.29
CA ARG A 119 -7.60 1.25 7.69
C ARG A 119 -9.11 1.27 7.85
N ARG A 120 -9.63 0.35 8.64
CA ARG A 120 -11.07 0.29 8.97
C ARG A 120 -11.50 1.57 9.69
N ARG A 121 -12.65 2.11 9.30
CA ARG A 121 -13.28 3.27 9.91
C ARG A 121 -14.73 2.96 10.33
N GLY A 122 -15.02 3.10 11.61
CA GLY A 122 -16.37 2.91 12.15
C GLY A 122 -16.88 1.48 11.96
N GLN A 123 -17.85 1.28 11.07
CA GLN A 123 -18.53 0.00 10.86
C GLN A 123 -17.70 -1.02 10.08
N ASP A 124 -18.06 -2.31 10.22
CA ASP A 124 -17.44 -3.41 9.47
C ASP A 124 -17.57 -3.18 7.94
N GLY A 125 -16.50 -3.53 7.24
CA GLY A 125 -16.43 -3.36 5.79
C GLY A 125 -16.20 -1.93 5.30
N ARG A 126 -16.07 -0.92 6.17
CA ARG A 126 -15.76 0.46 5.79
C ARG A 126 -14.31 0.79 6.05
N TYR A 127 -13.63 1.31 5.04
CA TYR A 127 -12.20 1.60 5.06
C TYR A 127 -11.89 3.00 4.54
N GLN A 128 -10.83 3.57 5.04
CA GLN A 128 -10.15 4.71 4.46
C GLN A 128 -8.82 4.25 3.89
N LEU A 129 -8.52 4.65 2.66
CA LEU A 129 -7.25 4.37 2.00
C LEU A 129 -6.20 5.42 2.37
N ALA A 130 -4.93 5.06 2.23
CA ALA A 130 -3.82 5.98 2.48
C ALA A 130 -3.84 7.23 1.59
N ASN A 131 -4.46 7.18 0.40
CA ASN A 131 -4.69 8.34 -0.46
C ASN A 131 -5.89 9.22 -0.03
N GLY A 132 -6.59 8.87 1.08
CA GLY A 132 -7.74 9.59 1.60
C GLY A 132 -9.10 9.15 1.05
N MET A 133 -9.13 8.33 0.01
CA MET A 133 -10.39 7.82 -0.55
C MET A 133 -11.05 6.81 0.39
N GLY A 134 -12.38 6.74 0.34
CA GLY A 134 -13.14 5.69 0.98
C GLY A 134 -13.14 4.41 0.17
N ALA A 135 -13.18 3.26 0.86
CA ALA A 135 -13.33 1.95 0.24
C ALA A 135 -14.25 1.07 1.07
N MET A 136 -14.86 0.06 0.43
CA MET A 136 -15.83 -0.81 1.08
C MET A 136 -15.69 -2.26 0.64
N LEU A 137 -15.81 -3.16 1.63
CA LEU A 137 -16.09 -4.59 1.48
C LEU A 137 -17.54 -4.87 1.86
N ASP A 138 -18.06 -6.01 1.42
CA ASP A 138 -19.31 -6.54 1.99
C ASP A 138 -19.11 -6.80 3.50
N ALA A 139 -20.09 -6.41 4.32
CA ALA A 139 -20.00 -6.57 5.77
C ALA A 139 -19.89 -8.06 6.20
N ASN A 140 -20.35 -8.99 5.36
CA ASN A 140 -20.23 -10.43 5.59
C ASN A 140 -18.90 -11.02 5.08
N ASP A 141 -18.07 -10.23 4.41
CA ASP A 141 -16.75 -10.69 3.98
C ASP A 141 -15.85 -10.95 5.19
N ALA A 142 -15.07 -12.04 5.13
CA ALA A 142 -14.17 -12.41 6.22
C ALA A 142 -13.17 -11.31 6.60
N LEU A 143 -12.75 -10.51 5.62
CA LEU A 143 -11.81 -9.40 5.83
C LEU A 143 -12.46 -8.15 6.42
N SER A 144 -13.81 -8.04 6.42
CA SER A 144 -14.54 -6.83 6.80
C SER A 144 -14.28 -6.33 8.23
N ARG A 145 -13.90 -7.25 9.13
CA ARG A 145 -13.67 -6.97 10.56
C ARG A 145 -12.22 -6.63 10.89
N HIS A 146 -11.30 -6.83 9.96
CA HIS A 146 -9.89 -6.56 10.19
C HIS A 146 -9.57 -5.07 10.09
N GLU A 147 -8.65 -4.60 10.91
CA GLU A 147 -8.32 -3.18 10.99
C GLU A 147 -7.52 -2.71 9.77
N TRP A 148 -6.56 -3.51 9.30
CA TRP A 148 -5.62 -3.13 8.27
C TRP A 148 -5.60 -4.10 7.10
N LEU A 149 -5.70 -3.56 5.89
CA LEU A 149 -5.64 -4.29 4.64
C LEU A 149 -4.74 -3.55 3.64
N ILE A 150 -4.27 -4.26 2.61
CA ILE A 150 -3.84 -3.65 1.35
C ILE A 150 -4.85 -4.07 0.28
N ALA A 151 -5.43 -3.11 -0.44
CA ALA A 151 -6.49 -3.33 -1.42
C ALA A 151 -5.99 -3.10 -2.86
N PRO A 152 -5.23 -4.05 -3.46
CA PRO A 152 -4.65 -3.85 -4.79
C PRO A 152 -5.70 -3.77 -5.90
N LEU A 153 -6.86 -4.37 -5.73
CA LEU A 153 -7.91 -4.36 -6.73
C LEU A 153 -9.18 -3.67 -6.22
N LEU A 154 -9.47 -2.52 -6.82
CA LEU A 154 -10.63 -1.68 -6.51
C LEU A 154 -11.49 -1.48 -7.74
N LEU A 155 -12.80 -1.43 -7.54
CA LEU A 155 -13.78 -1.03 -8.55
C LEU A 155 -14.42 0.29 -8.13
N GLN A 156 -14.19 1.34 -8.90
CA GLN A 156 -14.86 2.63 -8.70
C GLN A 156 -16.22 2.59 -9.38
N GLY A 157 -17.29 2.70 -8.59
CA GLY A 157 -18.66 2.82 -9.09
C GLY A 157 -19.03 4.28 -9.33
N SER A 158 -20.02 4.52 -10.19
CA SER A 158 -20.59 5.84 -10.40
C SER A 158 -21.57 6.24 -9.30
N ALA A 159 -22.12 5.27 -8.57
CA ALA A 159 -23.18 5.46 -7.58
C ALA A 159 -22.69 5.69 -6.13
N SER A 160 -21.42 5.47 -5.84
CA SER A 160 -20.85 5.63 -4.51
C SER A 160 -19.51 6.36 -4.57
N PRO A 161 -19.24 7.28 -3.63
CA PRO A 161 -17.91 7.87 -3.48
C PRO A 161 -16.87 6.86 -3.03
N ASP A 162 -17.28 5.79 -2.33
CA ASP A 162 -16.40 4.73 -1.86
C ASP A 162 -16.18 3.68 -2.96
N ALA A 163 -14.94 3.33 -3.22
CA ALA A 163 -14.57 2.26 -4.13
C ALA A 163 -14.91 0.89 -3.52
N ARG A 164 -15.39 -0.06 -4.34
CA ARG A 164 -15.57 -1.44 -3.89
C ARG A 164 -14.24 -2.18 -3.93
N ILE A 165 -13.87 -2.81 -2.84
CA ILE A 165 -12.70 -3.69 -2.75
C ILE A 165 -13.07 -5.04 -3.38
N LEU A 166 -12.33 -5.45 -4.41
CA LEU A 166 -12.51 -6.74 -5.07
C LEU A 166 -11.51 -7.79 -4.57
N LEU A 167 -10.27 -7.36 -4.29
CA LEU A 167 -9.25 -8.17 -3.65
C LEU A 167 -8.49 -7.32 -2.63
N ALA A 168 -8.19 -7.90 -1.48
CA ALA A 168 -7.37 -7.32 -0.44
C ALA A 168 -6.52 -8.38 0.25
N LEU A 169 -5.43 -7.95 0.85
CA LEU A 169 -4.57 -8.75 1.72
C LEU A 169 -4.72 -8.25 3.15
N LEU A 170 -4.99 -9.16 4.08
CA LEU A 170 -4.85 -8.88 5.51
C LEU A 170 -3.39 -8.61 5.84
N VAL A 171 -3.13 -7.55 6.59
CA VAL A 171 -1.76 -7.20 7.02
C VAL A 171 -1.70 -6.91 8.51
N ASP A 172 -0.59 -7.30 9.12
CA ASP A 172 -0.13 -6.77 10.38
C ASP A 172 0.62 -5.47 10.10
N ILE A 173 0.10 -4.35 10.58
CA ILE A 173 0.66 -3.04 10.26
C ILE A 173 2.01 -2.81 10.94
N ASP A 174 2.22 -3.34 12.13
CA ASP A 174 3.47 -3.19 12.86
C ASP A 174 4.59 -3.98 12.16
N GLU A 175 4.31 -5.21 11.72
CA GLU A 175 5.25 -6.00 10.90
C GLU A 175 5.53 -5.29 9.57
N LEU A 176 4.49 -4.80 8.89
CA LEU A 176 4.65 -4.11 7.60
C LEU A 176 5.55 -2.88 7.72
N VAL A 177 5.35 -2.07 8.75
CA VAL A 177 6.16 -0.86 9.02
C VAL A 177 7.61 -1.23 9.33
N GLN A 178 7.86 -2.31 10.07
CA GLN A 178 9.22 -2.79 10.35
C GLN A 178 9.93 -3.23 9.08
N ARG A 179 9.23 -3.95 8.19
CA ARG A 179 9.80 -4.45 6.92
C ARG A 179 9.91 -3.38 5.84
N CYS A 180 9.06 -2.37 5.88
CA CYS A 180 8.96 -1.31 4.88
C CYS A 180 8.96 0.08 5.54
N PRO A 181 10.04 0.47 6.26
CA PRO A 181 10.08 1.75 7.00
C PRO A 181 9.93 2.97 6.09
N GLN A 182 10.25 2.85 4.80
CA GLN A 182 10.10 3.92 3.81
C GLN A 182 8.63 4.32 3.54
N LEU A 183 7.65 3.50 3.95
CA LEU A 183 6.22 3.82 3.83
C LEU A 183 5.79 4.88 4.83
N VAL A 184 6.51 5.01 5.94
CA VAL A 184 6.10 5.79 7.09
C VAL A 184 6.68 7.19 7.03
N GLN A 185 5.80 8.16 7.16
CA GLN A 185 6.15 9.56 7.41
C GLN A 185 5.99 9.82 8.92
N GLN A 186 6.99 10.46 9.49
CA GLN A 186 7.00 10.86 10.88
C GLN A 186 6.80 12.36 10.97
N SER A 187 5.88 12.78 11.81
CA SER A 187 5.69 14.19 12.16
C SER A 187 5.63 14.32 13.67
N ASP A 188 6.35 15.31 14.19
CA ASP A 188 6.31 15.67 15.59
C ASP A 188 5.45 16.93 15.74
N THR A 189 4.58 16.93 16.73
CA THR A 189 3.68 18.05 17.03
C THR A 189 3.85 18.42 18.51
N VAL A 190 4.07 19.69 18.79
CA VAL A 190 4.13 20.23 20.13
C VAL A 190 3.03 21.26 20.27
N GLU A 191 2.15 21.07 21.23
CA GLU A 191 1.00 21.94 21.51
C GLU A 191 0.98 22.35 22.96
N TRP A 192 0.57 23.59 23.24
CA TRP A 192 0.32 24.05 24.57
C TRP A 192 -1.08 23.62 25.02
N ASP A 193 -1.17 22.92 26.15
CA ASP A 193 -2.44 22.54 26.75
C ASP A 193 -2.83 23.59 27.77
N ASP A 194 -3.72 24.52 27.42
CA ASP A 194 -4.20 25.59 28.26
C ASP A 194 -4.89 25.09 29.51
N ALA A 195 -5.56 23.93 29.45
CA ALA A 195 -6.30 23.37 30.56
C ALA A 195 -5.38 22.83 31.68
N GLN A 196 -4.19 22.36 31.30
CA GLN A 196 -3.22 21.75 32.20
C GLN A 196 -1.98 22.64 32.42
N GLY A 197 -1.82 23.72 31.65
CA GLY A 197 -0.66 24.60 31.71
C GLY A 197 0.66 23.86 31.36
N THR A 198 0.61 22.90 30.49
CA THR A 198 1.76 22.05 30.11
C THR A 198 1.90 21.89 28.59
N LEU A 199 3.15 21.72 28.14
CA LEU A 199 3.42 21.35 26.79
C LEU A 199 3.16 19.86 26.59
N LYS A 200 2.35 19.54 25.57
CA LYS A 200 2.13 18.17 25.12
C LYS A 200 2.84 17.99 23.78
N ALA A 201 3.69 16.98 23.71
CA ALA A 201 4.44 16.65 22.52
C ALA A 201 4.13 15.20 22.06
N TRP A 202 3.85 15.05 20.79
CA TRP A 202 3.46 13.77 20.21
C TRP A 202 4.25 13.52 18.94
N ARG A 203 4.64 12.27 18.76
CA ARG A 203 5.16 11.75 17.51
C ARG A 203 4.06 10.97 16.81
N ARG A 204 3.73 11.38 15.59
CA ARG A 204 2.75 10.72 14.76
C ARG A 204 3.43 9.99 13.63
N LEU A 205 3.18 8.68 13.51
CA LEU A 205 3.59 7.85 12.39
C LEU A 205 2.41 7.69 11.44
N GLN A 206 2.60 8.04 10.16
CA GLN A 206 1.55 8.05 9.15
C GLN A 206 1.99 7.33 7.87
N ILE A 207 1.02 6.67 7.22
CA ILE A 207 1.15 6.18 5.84
C ILE A 207 0.13 6.95 5.02
N GLY A 208 0.59 7.88 4.19
CA GLY A 208 -0.31 8.83 3.53
C GLY A 208 -1.17 9.59 4.54
N GLN A 209 -2.50 9.47 4.41
CA GLN A 209 -3.46 10.10 5.33
C GLN A 209 -3.83 9.23 6.55
N LEU A 210 -3.29 8.02 6.63
CA LEU A 210 -3.61 7.10 7.73
C LEU A 210 -2.62 7.26 8.88
N THR A 211 -3.13 7.52 10.07
CA THR A 211 -2.32 7.48 11.29
C THR A 211 -2.14 6.02 11.72
N VAL A 212 -0.90 5.55 11.74
CA VAL A 212 -0.55 4.22 12.21
C VAL A 212 -0.41 4.21 13.71
N LYS A 213 0.33 5.19 14.26
CA LYS A 213 0.63 5.26 15.69
C LYS A 213 0.82 6.70 16.14
N VAL A 214 0.40 6.99 17.35
CA VAL A 214 0.70 8.25 18.06
C VAL A 214 1.44 7.87 19.33
N GLN A 215 2.59 8.50 19.56
CA GLN A 215 3.43 8.25 20.73
C GLN A 215 3.74 9.57 21.43
N PRO A 216 3.80 9.60 22.78
CA PRO A 216 4.33 10.75 23.49
C PRO A 216 5.79 10.99 23.07
N LEU A 217 6.13 12.24 22.81
CA LEU A 217 7.50 12.64 22.52
C LEU A 217 8.18 13.06 23.81
N ALA A 218 9.13 12.25 24.28
CA ALA A 218 9.77 12.46 25.58
C ALA A 218 10.66 13.73 25.64
N LYS A 219 11.20 14.18 24.51
CA LYS A 219 12.02 15.40 24.40
C LYS A 219 11.75 16.05 23.05
N PRO A 220 10.86 17.07 23.00
CA PRO A 220 10.73 17.93 21.83
C PRO A 220 12.04 18.70 21.56
N SER A 221 12.27 19.08 20.30
CA SER A 221 13.39 19.96 19.97
C SER A 221 13.18 21.38 20.57
N GLU A 222 14.27 22.11 20.78
CA GLU A 222 14.19 23.49 21.30
C GLU A 222 13.39 24.41 20.36
N ASP A 223 13.49 24.20 19.04
CA ASP A 223 12.75 24.98 18.04
C ASP A 223 11.24 24.71 18.11
N GLU A 224 10.83 23.45 18.28
CA GLU A 224 9.41 23.08 18.43
C GLU A 224 8.82 23.63 19.73
N LEU A 225 9.58 23.61 20.84
CA LEU A 225 9.21 24.21 22.09
C LEU A 225 9.00 25.73 21.98
N HIS A 226 9.93 26.40 21.26
CA HIS A 226 9.86 27.84 21.07
C HIS A 226 8.66 28.25 20.22
N GLN A 227 8.37 27.50 19.13
CA GLN A 227 7.20 27.75 18.31
C GLN A 227 5.88 27.48 19.03
N ALA A 228 5.80 26.41 19.83
CA ALA A 228 4.60 26.12 20.62
C ALA A 228 4.30 27.19 21.69
N MET A 229 5.35 27.75 22.30
CA MET A 229 5.22 28.87 23.24
C MET A 229 4.74 30.15 22.55
N LEU A 230 5.20 30.43 21.32
CA LEU A 230 4.78 31.61 20.57
C LEU A 230 3.33 31.52 20.06
N ASN A 231 2.83 30.31 19.81
CA ASN A 231 1.46 30.10 19.34
C ASN A 231 0.43 29.97 20.49
N GLY A 232 0.89 29.83 21.75
CA GLY A 232 0.06 29.70 22.94
C GLY A 232 -0.11 31.01 23.74
N ILE A 233 0.42 32.13 23.22
CA ILE A 233 0.20 33.50 23.73
C ILE A 233 -0.69 34.23 22.71
#